data_b04af5f0d0b049ff8e1c1ef5a7ef8292
#
_entry.id   b04af5f0d0b049ff8e1c1ef5a7ef8292
#
_cell.length_a   1.000
_cell.length_b   1.000
_cell.length_c   1.000
_cell.angle_alpha   90.00
_cell.angle_beta   90.00
_cell.angle_gamma   90.00
#
_symmetry.space_group_name_H-M   'P 1'
#
loop_
_entity.id
_entity.type
_entity.pdbx_description
1 polymer ?
#
loop_
_entity_poly.entity_id
_entity_poly.type
_entity_poly.pdbx_seq_one_letter_code
_entity_poly.pdbx_strand_id
1 'polypeptide(L)'
;MKKIVTIIVTFLTVNLSCAQEIEKLSPSMELMKLLKFENTLINTSKLGFAPFFNQLKTKGMPEEAIQELKGVSDIYFKQVASDPDLKKEMAGIYEEKFNKDELKKLITFYKSPLGQKSLQILPEMTHAGGKLGKKYAEKYSENFKENLTRIMKKYPRE
;
A
#
# COMPACT_ATOMS: atom_id res chain seq x y z
N MET A 1 -77.43 -19.56 -21.42
CA MET A 1 -76.76 -18.26 -21.66
C MET A 1 -75.54 -18.20 -20.76
N LYS A 2 -74.37 -18.54 -21.25
CA LYS A 2 -73.10 -18.57 -20.51
C LYS A 2 -72.40 -17.21 -20.72
N LYS A 3 -72.22 -16.47 -19.66
CA LYS A 3 -71.46 -15.20 -19.67
C LYS A 3 -69.98 -15.53 -19.51
N ILE A 4 -69.21 -15.28 -20.57
CA ILE A 4 -67.73 -15.35 -20.56
C ILE A 4 -67.22 -14.07 -19.93
N VAL A 5 -66.60 -14.18 -18.77
CA VAL A 5 -65.88 -13.07 -18.13
C VAL A 5 -64.42 -13.13 -18.63
N THR A 6 -64.07 -12.19 -19.51
CA THR A 6 -62.70 -12.03 -20.02
C THR A 6 -61.90 -11.25 -18.97
N ILE A 7 -61.00 -11.92 -18.24
CA ILE A 7 -60.04 -11.29 -17.35
C ILE A 7 -58.88 -10.83 -18.20
N ILE A 8 -58.73 -9.50 -18.37
CA ILE A 8 -57.56 -8.88 -18.96
C ILE A 8 -56.48 -8.78 -17.87
N VAL A 9 -55.51 -9.67 -17.90
CA VAL A 9 -54.30 -9.58 -17.07
C VAL A 9 -53.36 -8.62 -17.76
N THR A 10 -53.35 -7.38 -17.31
CA THR A 10 -52.33 -6.40 -17.71
C THR A 10 -51.02 -6.76 -17.01
N PHE A 11 -50.10 -7.35 -17.75
CA PHE A 11 -48.71 -7.54 -17.34
C PHE A 11 -48.03 -6.15 -17.25
N LEU A 12 -47.93 -5.64 -16.06
CA LEU A 12 -47.10 -4.46 -15.77
C LEU A 12 -45.64 -4.95 -15.77
N THR A 13 -44.97 -4.85 -16.90
CA THR A 13 -43.52 -5.05 -17.00
C THR A 13 -42.83 -3.87 -16.32
N VAL A 14 -42.56 -4.03 -15.04
CA VAL A 14 -41.62 -3.15 -14.33
C VAL A 14 -40.23 -3.43 -14.90
N ASN A 15 -39.80 -2.60 -15.86
CA ASN A 15 -38.42 -2.55 -16.29
C ASN A 15 -37.60 -2.00 -15.10
N LEU A 16 -37.10 -2.91 -14.25
CA LEU A 16 -36.07 -2.64 -13.28
C LEU A 16 -34.77 -2.45 -14.05
N SER A 17 -34.63 -1.29 -14.70
CA SER A 17 -33.31 -0.81 -15.11
C SER A 17 -32.54 -0.47 -13.85
N CYS A 18 -32.05 -1.50 -13.15
CA CYS A 18 -30.98 -1.40 -12.19
C CYS A 18 -29.72 -1.10 -13.01
N ALA A 19 -29.62 0.14 -13.52
CA ALA A 19 -28.35 0.67 -13.93
C ALA A 19 -27.51 0.70 -12.66
N GLN A 20 -26.69 -0.33 -12.46
CA GLN A 20 -25.53 -0.22 -11.57
C GLN A 20 -24.69 0.90 -12.16
N GLU A 21 -24.88 2.10 -11.61
CA GLU A 21 -23.95 3.19 -11.76
C GLU A 21 -22.64 2.61 -11.21
N ILE A 22 -21.77 2.15 -12.11
CA ILE A 22 -20.40 1.76 -11.77
C ILE A 22 -19.81 3.06 -11.24
N GLU A 23 -19.74 3.17 -9.92
CA GLU A 23 -19.19 4.33 -9.23
C GLU A 23 -17.78 4.55 -9.80
N LYS A 24 -17.68 5.53 -10.70
CA LYS A 24 -16.45 5.81 -11.41
C LYS A 24 -15.45 6.31 -10.39
N LEU A 25 -14.45 5.50 -10.08
CA LEU A 25 -13.36 5.88 -9.17
C LEU A 25 -12.86 7.29 -9.49
N SER A 26 -12.61 8.10 -8.45
CA SER A 26 -11.95 9.38 -8.67
C SER A 26 -10.57 9.16 -9.31
N PRO A 27 -10.03 10.13 -10.06
CA PRO A 27 -8.70 9.97 -10.67
C PRO A 27 -7.60 9.62 -9.65
N SER A 28 -7.66 10.17 -8.45
CA SER A 28 -6.75 9.86 -7.35
C SER A 28 -6.87 8.39 -6.90
N MET A 29 -8.08 7.87 -6.73
CA MET A 29 -8.34 6.47 -6.40
C MET A 29 -7.90 5.52 -7.52
N GLU A 30 -8.11 5.90 -8.78
CA GLU A 30 -7.63 5.13 -9.93
C GLU A 30 -6.09 5.07 -9.97
N LEU A 31 -5.43 6.20 -9.72
CA LEU A 31 -3.98 6.27 -9.63
C LEU A 31 -3.44 5.37 -8.51
N MET A 32 -4.02 5.46 -7.30
CA MET A 32 -3.64 4.62 -6.16
C MET A 32 -3.77 3.12 -6.46
N LYS A 33 -4.83 2.72 -7.18
CA LYS A 33 -5.01 1.33 -7.62
C LYS A 33 -3.89 0.89 -8.58
N LEU A 34 -3.53 1.74 -9.55
CA LEU A 34 -2.40 1.47 -10.47
C LEU A 34 -1.06 1.34 -9.74
N LEU A 35 -0.83 2.19 -8.73
CA LEU A 35 0.35 2.18 -7.88
C LEU A 35 0.36 1.03 -6.86
N LYS A 36 -0.70 0.20 -6.83
CA LYS A 36 -0.87 -0.90 -5.85
C LYS A 36 -0.69 -0.42 -4.40
N PHE A 37 -1.33 0.70 -4.07
CA PHE A 37 -1.18 1.39 -2.78
C PHE A 37 -1.26 0.45 -1.58
N GLU A 38 -2.29 -0.42 -1.51
CA GLU A 38 -2.48 -1.36 -0.41
C GLU A 38 -1.26 -2.28 -0.23
N ASN A 39 -0.78 -2.89 -1.33
CA ASN A 39 0.39 -3.77 -1.29
C ASN A 39 1.66 -3.02 -0.88
N THR A 40 1.81 -1.78 -1.36
CA THR A 40 2.95 -0.93 -1.00
C THR A 40 2.92 -0.60 0.48
N LEU A 41 1.76 -0.23 1.03
CA LEU A 41 1.59 0.07 2.45
C LEU A 41 1.89 -1.15 3.32
N ILE A 42 1.33 -2.33 2.98
CA ILE A 42 1.60 -3.58 3.70
C ILE A 42 3.10 -3.90 3.70
N ASN A 43 3.76 -3.84 2.55
CA ASN A 43 5.18 -4.15 2.45
C ASN A 43 6.05 -3.16 3.23
N THR A 44 5.75 -1.87 3.16
CA THR A 44 6.46 -0.84 3.93
C THR A 44 6.27 -1.04 5.43
N SER A 45 5.06 -1.37 5.87
CA SER A 45 4.78 -1.69 7.28
C SER A 45 5.59 -2.90 7.76
N LYS A 46 5.64 -3.98 6.97
CA LYS A 46 6.46 -5.17 7.28
C LYS A 46 7.94 -4.81 7.42
N LEU A 47 8.47 -4.01 6.52
CA LEU A 47 9.87 -3.54 6.60
C LEU A 47 10.11 -2.69 7.85
N GLY A 48 9.18 -1.80 8.19
CA GLY A 48 9.24 -0.98 9.40
C GLY A 48 9.22 -1.79 10.69
N PHE A 49 8.50 -2.92 10.70
CA PHE A 49 8.40 -3.82 11.86
C PHE A 49 9.55 -4.84 11.95
N ALA A 50 10.36 -5.02 10.92
CA ALA A 50 11.48 -5.97 10.93
C ALA A 50 12.48 -5.74 12.10
N PRO A 51 12.90 -4.52 12.45
CA PRO A 51 13.75 -4.28 13.61
C PRO A 51 13.09 -4.71 14.94
N PHE A 52 11.79 -4.52 15.09
CA PHE A 52 11.04 -4.95 16.27
C PHE A 52 11.11 -6.47 16.46
N PHE A 53 10.86 -7.26 15.41
CA PHE A 53 10.99 -8.73 15.49
C PHE A 53 12.42 -9.18 15.77
N ASN A 54 13.42 -8.50 15.20
CA ASN A 54 14.82 -8.77 15.51
C ASN A 54 15.14 -8.49 16.98
N GLN A 55 14.60 -7.42 17.56
CA GLN A 55 14.77 -7.13 18.97
C GLN A 55 14.12 -8.18 19.87
N LEU A 56 12.94 -8.69 19.53
CA LEU A 56 12.29 -9.78 20.27
C LEU A 56 13.16 -11.04 20.24
N LYS A 57 13.73 -11.38 19.09
CA LYS A 57 14.66 -12.51 18.95
C LYS A 57 15.91 -12.36 19.81
N THR A 58 16.51 -11.17 19.84
CA THR A 58 17.68 -10.87 20.69
C THR A 58 17.35 -10.95 22.19
N LYS A 59 16.10 -10.68 22.57
CA LYS A 59 15.60 -10.82 23.95
C LYS A 59 15.22 -12.26 24.34
N GLY A 60 15.45 -13.22 23.44
CA GLY A 60 15.22 -14.66 23.72
C GLY A 60 13.79 -15.14 23.47
N MET A 61 12.97 -14.37 22.73
CA MET A 61 11.64 -14.85 22.34
C MET A 61 11.78 -16.08 21.43
N PRO A 62 11.04 -17.18 21.67
CA PRO A 62 11.04 -18.35 20.80
C PRO A 62 10.66 -18.00 19.35
N GLU A 63 11.31 -18.67 18.39
CA GLU A 63 11.07 -18.41 16.96
C GLU A 63 9.59 -18.65 16.57
N GLU A 64 8.96 -19.67 17.16
CA GLU A 64 7.53 -19.99 16.96
C GLU A 64 6.64 -18.79 17.35
N ALA A 65 6.86 -18.20 18.53
CA ALA A 65 6.12 -17.03 18.97
C ALA A 65 6.35 -15.81 18.06
N ILE A 66 7.56 -15.64 17.53
CA ILE A 66 7.87 -14.58 16.56
C ILE A 66 7.09 -14.81 15.26
N GLN A 67 6.98 -16.06 14.79
CA GLN A 67 6.21 -16.38 13.58
C GLN A 67 4.71 -16.14 13.78
N GLU A 68 4.16 -16.50 14.93
CA GLU A 68 2.77 -16.18 15.28
C GLU A 68 2.53 -14.66 15.29
N LEU A 69 3.40 -13.89 15.93
CA LEU A 69 3.31 -12.43 15.95
C LEU A 69 3.40 -11.81 14.55
N LYS A 70 4.26 -12.33 13.67
CA LYS A 70 4.30 -11.93 12.26
C LYS A 70 2.97 -12.20 11.56
N GLY A 71 2.38 -13.39 11.80
CA GLY A 71 1.07 -13.75 11.26
C GLY A 71 -0.03 -12.77 11.67
N VAL A 72 -0.10 -12.43 12.97
CA VAL A 72 -1.04 -11.45 13.50
C VAL A 72 -0.78 -10.06 12.91
N SER A 73 0.49 -9.65 12.82
CA SER A 73 0.86 -8.37 12.22
C SER A 73 0.47 -8.28 10.73
N ASP A 74 0.59 -9.38 9.99
CA ASP A 74 0.17 -9.44 8.58
C ASP A 74 -1.33 -9.23 8.41
N ILE A 75 -2.15 -9.80 9.30
CA ILE A 75 -3.60 -9.57 9.31
C ILE A 75 -3.89 -8.10 9.62
N TYR A 76 -3.26 -7.55 10.65
CA TYR A 76 -3.40 -6.15 11.04
C TYR A 76 -3.04 -5.18 9.90
N PHE A 77 -1.89 -5.37 9.25
CA PHE A 77 -1.48 -4.51 8.13
C PHE A 77 -2.44 -4.58 6.94
N LYS A 78 -3.00 -5.76 6.66
CA LYS A 78 -4.03 -5.91 5.62
C LYS A 78 -5.31 -5.17 5.98
N GLN A 79 -5.76 -5.24 7.24
CA GLN A 79 -6.94 -4.51 7.71
C GLN A 79 -6.74 -3.00 7.55
N VAL A 80 -5.60 -2.47 8.04
CA VAL A 80 -5.26 -1.04 7.90
C VAL A 80 -5.20 -0.62 6.43
N ALA A 81 -4.51 -1.39 5.58
CA ALA A 81 -4.34 -1.04 4.16
C ALA A 81 -5.65 -1.10 3.36
N SER A 82 -6.61 -1.92 3.78
CA SER A 82 -7.92 -2.03 3.13
C SER A 82 -8.96 -1.04 3.66
N ASP A 83 -8.64 -0.29 4.72
CA ASP A 83 -9.55 0.67 5.33
C ASP A 83 -10.02 1.74 4.33
N PRO A 84 -11.35 1.94 4.16
CA PRO A 84 -11.90 2.90 3.20
C PRO A 84 -11.55 4.35 3.52
N ASP A 85 -11.52 4.72 4.81
CA ASP A 85 -11.26 6.09 5.23
C ASP A 85 -9.79 6.43 4.99
N LEU A 86 -8.87 5.51 5.31
CA LEU A 86 -7.45 5.65 4.96
C LEU A 86 -7.24 5.88 3.46
N LYS A 87 -7.95 5.11 2.63
CA LYS A 87 -7.86 5.28 1.16
C LYS A 87 -8.39 6.64 0.72
N LYS A 88 -9.50 7.08 1.30
CA LYS A 88 -10.09 8.39 1.01
C LYS A 88 -9.17 9.54 1.41
N GLU A 89 -8.59 9.47 2.61
CA GLU A 89 -7.63 10.47 3.07
C GLU A 89 -6.39 10.52 2.18
N MET A 90 -5.84 9.36 1.81
CA MET A 90 -4.70 9.30 0.89
C MET A 90 -5.04 9.83 -0.49
N ALA A 91 -6.24 9.53 -1.01
CA ALA A 91 -6.72 10.12 -2.27
C ALA A 91 -6.81 11.64 -2.19
N GLY A 92 -7.26 12.20 -1.06
CA GLY A 92 -7.26 13.63 -0.78
C GLY A 92 -5.86 14.25 -0.85
N ILE A 93 -4.84 13.58 -0.30
CA ILE A 93 -3.45 14.04 -0.40
C ILE A 93 -2.98 14.13 -1.86
N TYR A 94 -3.36 13.17 -2.70
CA TYR A 94 -3.06 13.25 -4.14
C TYR A 94 -3.77 14.43 -4.80
N GLU A 95 -5.02 14.71 -4.45
CA GLU A 95 -5.82 15.82 -5.00
C GLU A 95 -5.31 17.20 -4.54
N GLU A 96 -4.68 17.28 -3.38
CA GLU A 96 -3.99 18.48 -2.91
C GLU A 96 -2.69 18.77 -3.69
N LYS A 97 -1.98 17.72 -4.12
CA LYS A 97 -0.67 17.84 -4.78
C LYS A 97 -0.75 17.91 -6.29
N PHE A 98 -1.79 17.35 -6.90
CA PHE A 98 -1.96 17.24 -8.34
C PHE A 98 -3.35 17.71 -8.76
N ASN A 99 -3.42 18.56 -9.76
CA ASN A 99 -4.68 18.92 -10.37
C ASN A 99 -5.24 17.74 -11.21
N LYS A 100 -6.50 17.87 -11.63
CA LYS A 100 -7.22 16.81 -12.35
C LYS A 100 -6.53 16.34 -13.64
N ASP A 101 -5.89 17.26 -14.36
CA ASP A 101 -5.23 16.93 -15.63
C ASP A 101 -3.86 16.28 -15.41
N GLU A 102 -3.17 16.67 -14.35
CA GLU A 102 -1.94 16.01 -13.91
C GLU A 102 -2.21 14.56 -13.46
N LEU A 103 -3.26 14.34 -12.67
CA LEU A 103 -3.70 12.98 -12.29
C LEU A 103 -4.00 12.13 -13.51
N LYS A 104 -4.72 12.66 -14.52
CA LYS A 104 -4.98 11.93 -15.78
C LYS A 104 -3.71 11.59 -16.54
N LYS A 105 -2.73 12.52 -16.59
CA LYS A 105 -1.43 12.27 -17.23
C LYS A 105 -0.66 11.16 -16.51
N LEU A 106 -0.64 11.18 -15.17
CA LEU A 106 -0.02 10.10 -14.36
C LEU A 106 -0.71 8.75 -14.61
N ILE A 107 -2.03 8.71 -14.62
CA ILE A 107 -2.81 7.52 -14.93
C ILE A 107 -2.45 6.97 -16.32
N THR A 108 -2.40 7.85 -17.33
CA THR A 108 -2.01 7.48 -18.70
C THR A 108 -0.61 6.92 -18.75
N PHE A 109 0.35 7.55 -18.06
CA PHE A 109 1.72 7.06 -17.97
C PHE A 109 1.78 5.68 -17.31
N TYR A 110 1.18 5.50 -16.14
CA TYR A 110 1.22 4.22 -15.43
C TYR A 110 0.43 3.10 -16.12
N LYS A 111 -0.53 3.42 -17.00
CA LYS A 111 -1.18 2.44 -17.89
C LYS A 111 -0.32 2.05 -19.10
N SER A 112 0.68 2.84 -19.46
CA SER A 112 1.56 2.53 -20.59
C SER A 112 2.50 1.36 -20.29
N PRO A 113 3.04 0.68 -21.32
CA PRO A 113 4.03 -0.39 -21.13
C PRO A 113 5.26 0.07 -20.32
N LEU A 114 5.72 1.29 -20.51
CA LEU A 114 6.85 1.86 -19.78
C LEU A 114 6.49 2.11 -18.30
N GLY A 115 5.32 2.67 -18.03
CA GLY A 115 4.82 2.89 -16.68
C GLY A 115 4.64 1.58 -15.92
N GLN A 116 4.06 0.56 -16.56
CA GLN A 116 3.93 -0.78 -15.95
C GLN A 116 5.30 -1.40 -15.67
N LYS A 117 6.24 -1.31 -16.60
CA LYS A 117 7.61 -1.80 -16.39
C LYS A 117 8.28 -1.07 -15.22
N SER A 118 8.12 0.25 -15.10
CA SER A 118 8.69 1.02 -13.99
C SER A 118 8.18 0.55 -12.63
N LEU A 119 6.88 0.25 -12.52
CA LEU A 119 6.29 -0.30 -11.28
C LEU A 119 6.80 -1.72 -10.98
N GLN A 120 6.99 -2.54 -12.00
CA GLN A 120 7.45 -3.92 -11.84
C GLN A 120 8.89 -4.01 -11.33
N ILE A 121 9.78 -3.13 -11.81
CA ILE A 121 11.20 -3.15 -11.41
C ILE A 121 11.47 -2.45 -10.07
N LEU A 122 10.52 -1.66 -9.55
CA LEU A 122 10.74 -0.86 -8.34
C LEU A 122 11.14 -1.70 -7.11
N PRO A 123 10.52 -2.87 -6.81
CA PRO A 123 10.95 -3.72 -5.71
C PRO A 123 12.38 -4.24 -5.87
N GLU A 124 12.76 -4.64 -7.09
CA GLU A 124 14.11 -5.11 -7.41
C GLU A 124 15.13 -3.99 -7.20
N MET A 125 14.85 -2.79 -7.72
CA MET A 125 15.71 -1.62 -7.55
C MET A 125 15.87 -1.23 -6.07
N THR A 126 14.80 -1.30 -5.30
CA THR A 126 14.84 -1.05 -3.85
C THR A 126 15.73 -2.07 -3.14
N HIS A 127 15.60 -3.36 -3.48
CA HIS A 127 16.42 -4.42 -2.91
C HIS A 127 17.90 -4.27 -3.31
N ALA A 128 18.18 -4.01 -4.58
CA ALA A 128 19.54 -3.77 -5.08
C ALA A 128 20.17 -2.54 -4.40
N GLY A 129 19.40 -1.45 -4.27
CA GLY A 129 19.81 -0.24 -3.54
C GLY A 129 20.17 -0.53 -2.10
N GLY A 130 19.36 -1.32 -1.40
CA GLY A 130 19.63 -1.75 -0.01
C GLY A 130 20.94 -2.56 0.10
N LYS A 131 21.18 -3.52 -0.81
CA LYS A 131 22.44 -4.28 -0.85
C LYS A 131 23.65 -3.40 -1.11
N LEU A 132 23.55 -2.49 -2.09
CA LEU A 132 24.63 -1.54 -2.39
C LEU A 132 24.85 -0.58 -1.22
N GLY A 133 23.79 -0.07 -0.60
CA GLY A 133 23.88 0.77 0.59
C GLY A 133 24.65 0.09 1.71
N LYS A 134 24.33 -1.17 2.02
CA LYS A 134 25.07 -1.96 3.01
C LYS A 134 26.55 -2.12 2.65
N LYS A 135 26.85 -2.53 1.42
CA LYS A 135 28.24 -2.68 0.93
C LYS A 135 29.07 -1.41 1.10
N TYR A 136 28.50 -0.26 0.73
CA TYR A 136 29.20 1.01 0.83
C TYR A 136 29.25 1.54 2.26
N ALA A 137 28.25 1.27 3.10
CA ALA A 137 28.31 1.57 4.54
C ALA A 137 29.46 0.80 5.22
N GLU A 138 29.66 -0.47 4.89
CA GLU A 138 30.80 -1.27 5.38
C GLU A 138 32.15 -0.64 4.97
N LYS A 139 32.27 -0.15 3.73
CA LYS A 139 33.48 0.51 3.22
C LYS A 139 33.89 1.74 4.06
N TYR A 140 32.92 2.47 4.59
CA TYR A 140 33.16 3.70 5.36
C TYR A 140 32.97 3.52 6.88
N SER A 141 32.80 2.27 7.35
CA SER A 141 32.47 1.96 8.73
C SER A 141 33.53 2.42 9.73
N GLU A 142 34.83 2.32 9.41
CA GLU A 142 35.91 2.73 10.31
C GLU A 142 35.90 4.25 10.56
N ASN A 143 35.81 5.03 9.51
CA ASN A 143 35.71 6.49 9.64
C ASN A 143 34.48 6.91 10.47
N PHE A 144 33.34 6.22 10.27
CA PHE A 144 32.14 6.45 11.07
C PHE A 144 32.36 6.11 12.54
N LYS A 145 32.99 4.96 12.86
CA LYS A 145 33.28 4.53 14.24
C LYS A 145 34.20 5.51 14.95
N GLU A 146 35.26 5.98 14.28
CA GLU A 146 36.17 6.99 14.83
C GLU A 146 35.41 8.28 15.19
N ASN A 147 34.59 8.78 14.27
CA ASN A 147 33.81 10.00 14.52
C ASN A 147 32.79 9.79 15.66
N LEU A 148 32.10 8.61 15.68
CA LEU A 148 31.18 8.25 16.75
C LEU A 148 31.89 8.22 18.11
N THR A 149 33.04 7.56 18.18
CA THR A 149 33.86 7.49 19.42
C THR A 149 34.25 8.87 19.91
N ARG A 150 34.68 9.76 19.00
CA ARG A 150 35.01 11.15 19.32
C ARG A 150 33.83 11.92 19.93
N ILE A 151 32.62 11.73 19.31
CA ILE A 151 31.39 12.39 19.79
C ILE A 151 30.98 11.81 21.15
N MET A 152 31.03 10.52 21.37
CA MET A 152 30.67 9.89 22.64
C MET A 152 31.61 10.28 23.77
N LYS A 153 32.92 10.51 23.49
CA LYS A 153 33.85 11.05 24.47
C LYS A 153 33.55 12.52 24.85
N LYS A 154 33.02 13.28 23.89
CA LYS A 154 32.66 14.71 24.13
C LYS A 154 31.37 14.84 24.96
N TYR A 155 30.45 13.87 24.82
CA TYR A 155 29.15 13.86 25.49
C TYR A 155 28.97 12.53 26.22
N PRO A 156 29.64 12.32 27.37
CA PRO A 156 29.49 11.10 28.15
C PRO A 156 28.04 10.98 28.64
N ARG A 157 27.52 9.75 28.68
CA ARG A 157 26.23 9.48 29.34
C ARG A 157 26.45 9.53 30.84
N GLU A 158 25.57 10.24 31.54
CA GLU A 158 25.46 10.16 32.98
C GLU A 158 25.04 8.78 33.45
#